data_fa669ea5416b49c5ace16a1a39b53c53
#
_entry.id   fa669ea5416b49c5ace16a1a39b53c53
#
_cell.length_a   1.000
_cell.length_b   1.000
_cell.length_c   1.000
_cell.angle_alpha   90.00
_cell.angle_beta   90.00
_cell.angle_gamma   90.00
#
_symmetry.space_group_name_H-M   'P 1'
#
loop_
_entity.id
_entity.type
_entity.pdbx_description
1 polymer ?
#
loop_
_entity_poly.entity_id
_entity_poly.type
_entity_poly.pdbx_seq_one_letter_code
_entity_poly.pdbx_strand_id
1 'polypeptide(L)'
;MLFEFSGTAPARAFRDGHDGGDSTGPSLLFRMPNRSVFFVSDGTGITAETFGNSILAQFDLQPHRIRLPFVDSVDKAHQAVARINHAASLEGHPPVVFTTLVEPEVLEVIRRCSGLVLDMFTTFIEPLEVAFGVKSNHRIGQFSDIAKSERYHNRIDAINFALMHDDGQSSRNLALADVILVGVSRSGKTPTSLYLAMQHGVRAANYPLIPEDFERMTLPQDLVSHRAKLFGLSIAPERLSEIRNERKPGSRYAALENCTEEVAEAERLMRREGIRWLSSTNKSIEEIATTILQQIRPDRLEY
;
A
#
# COMPACT_ATOMS: atom_id res chain seq x y z
N MET A 1 41.10 -19.62 -4.90
CA MET A 1 40.66 -20.94 -5.35
C MET A 1 39.40 -20.68 -6.17
N LEU A 2 39.60 -20.61 -7.49
CA LEU A 2 38.56 -20.27 -8.50
C LEU A 2 37.77 -21.53 -8.80
N PHE A 3 36.46 -21.48 -8.72
CA PHE A 3 35.58 -22.51 -9.29
C PHE A 3 34.93 -21.96 -10.55
N GLU A 4 35.41 -22.49 -11.68
CA GLU A 4 34.77 -22.33 -12.98
C GLU A 4 33.52 -23.19 -13.05
N PHE A 5 32.38 -22.60 -13.44
CA PHE A 5 31.21 -23.34 -13.91
C PHE A 5 31.19 -23.28 -15.45
N SER A 6 31.62 -24.35 -16.08
CA SER A 6 31.37 -24.61 -17.50
C SER A 6 30.19 -25.58 -17.64
N GLY A 7 29.14 -25.16 -18.32
CA GLY A 7 28.00 -25.99 -18.61
C GLY A 7 27.16 -25.37 -19.73
N THR A 8 27.64 -25.45 -20.96
CA THR A 8 26.92 -25.08 -22.17
C THR A 8 25.95 -26.20 -22.58
N ALA A 9 24.66 -25.93 -22.56
CA ALA A 9 23.64 -26.77 -23.21
C ALA A 9 23.45 -26.32 -24.69
N PRO A 10 23.29 -27.24 -25.64
CA PRO A 10 23.23 -26.91 -27.06
C PRO A 10 21.87 -26.35 -27.49
N ALA A 11 21.91 -25.26 -28.25
CA ALA A 11 20.78 -24.69 -28.95
C ALA A 11 20.28 -25.67 -30.05
N ARG A 12 19.02 -26.08 -30.00
CA ARG A 12 18.33 -26.73 -31.10
C ARG A 12 17.78 -25.68 -32.08
N ALA A 13 18.29 -25.70 -33.30
CA ALA A 13 17.78 -24.91 -34.38
C ALA A 13 16.34 -25.34 -34.75
N PHE A 14 15.43 -24.37 -34.81
CA PHE A 14 14.12 -24.54 -35.44
C PHE A 14 14.25 -24.24 -36.92
N ARG A 15 13.83 -25.20 -37.77
CA ARG A 15 13.70 -25.05 -39.20
C ARG A 15 12.38 -24.35 -39.54
N ASP A 16 12.46 -23.32 -40.35
CA ASP A 16 11.32 -22.66 -40.96
C ASP A 16 10.61 -23.65 -41.92
N GLY A 17 9.29 -23.81 -41.71
CA GLY A 17 8.35 -24.44 -42.61
C GLY A 17 7.14 -23.54 -42.77
N HIS A 18 7.08 -22.81 -43.88
CA HIS A 18 5.87 -22.14 -44.34
C HIS A 18 4.82 -23.20 -44.68
N ASP A 19 3.66 -23.14 -44.06
CA ASP A 19 2.42 -23.57 -44.70
C ASP A 19 1.24 -22.77 -44.14
N GLY A 20 0.49 -22.13 -45.04
CA GLY A 20 -0.69 -21.34 -44.75
C GLY A 20 -1.88 -22.23 -44.42
N GLY A 21 -2.57 -21.95 -43.35
CA GLY A 21 -3.81 -22.61 -42.98
C GLY A 21 -4.55 -21.78 -41.94
N ASP A 22 -5.58 -21.09 -42.39
CA ASP A 22 -6.62 -20.45 -41.62
C ASP A 22 -7.21 -21.45 -40.62
N SER A 23 -7.01 -21.23 -39.30
CA SER A 23 -7.77 -21.93 -38.27
C SER A 23 -7.93 -21.02 -37.05
N THR A 24 -9.09 -20.37 -36.97
CA THR A 24 -9.70 -19.89 -35.75
C THR A 24 -9.93 -21.07 -34.78
N GLY A 25 -8.87 -21.50 -34.13
CA GLY A 25 -8.94 -22.39 -32.97
C GLY A 25 -9.03 -21.60 -31.65
N PRO A 26 -9.79 -22.09 -30.68
CA PRO A 26 -9.88 -21.40 -29.41
C PRO A 26 -8.49 -21.38 -28.78
N SER A 27 -8.00 -20.17 -28.48
CA SER A 27 -6.84 -19.93 -27.64
C SER A 27 -6.99 -20.80 -26.39
N LEU A 28 -6.19 -21.85 -26.29
CA LEU A 28 -5.96 -22.59 -25.07
C LEU A 28 -5.25 -21.64 -24.11
N LEU A 29 -6.02 -20.76 -23.47
CA LEU A 29 -5.65 -20.12 -22.23
C LEU A 29 -5.37 -21.27 -21.27
N PHE A 30 -4.10 -21.61 -21.10
CA PHE A 30 -3.64 -22.42 -19.98
C PHE A 30 -4.15 -21.73 -18.72
N ARG A 31 -5.31 -22.18 -18.25
CA ARG A 31 -5.85 -21.80 -16.95
C ARG A 31 -4.86 -22.35 -15.94
N MET A 32 -3.88 -21.52 -15.54
CA MET A 32 -2.95 -21.85 -14.46
C MET A 32 -3.81 -22.32 -13.28
N PRO A 33 -3.55 -23.49 -12.69
CA PRO A 33 -4.35 -23.99 -11.59
C PRO A 33 -4.31 -22.95 -10.46
N ASN A 34 -5.47 -22.72 -9.84
CA ASN A 34 -5.57 -21.87 -8.64
C ASN A 34 -4.60 -22.42 -7.59
N ARG A 35 -3.45 -21.77 -7.44
CA ARG A 35 -2.44 -22.15 -6.47
C ARG A 35 -2.65 -21.35 -5.19
N SER A 36 -2.69 -22.05 -4.05
CA SER A 36 -2.73 -21.39 -2.75
C SER A 36 -1.37 -20.79 -2.39
N VAL A 37 -1.43 -19.60 -1.81
CA VAL A 37 -0.28 -18.88 -1.22
C VAL A 37 -0.57 -18.64 0.25
N PHE A 38 0.29 -19.15 1.10
CA PHE A 38 0.20 -19.01 2.56
C PHE A 38 1.18 -17.95 3.05
N PHE A 39 0.73 -17.09 3.96
CA PHE A 39 1.55 -16.12 4.68
C PHE A 39 1.58 -16.52 6.16
N VAL A 40 2.68 -17.11 6.59
CA VAL A 40 2.86 -17.67 7.93
C VAL A 40 3.73 -16.76 8.78
N SER A 41 3.26 -16.42 9.98
CA SER A 41 3.99 -15.52 10.88
C SER A 41 3.69 -15.85 12.36
N ASP A 42 4.66 -15.63 13.23
CA ASP A 42 4.51 -15.63 14.69
C ASP A 42 3.72 -14.42 15.22
N GLY A 43 3.65 -13.33 14.45
CA GLY A 43 2.84 -12.14 14.71
C GLY A 43 1.58 -12.08 13.86
N THR A 44 1.20 -10.86 13.45
CA THR A 44 -0.03 -10.59 12.69
C THR A 44 0.00 -11.10 11.24
N GLY A 45 1.17 -11.39 10.70
CA GLY A 45 1.35 -11.82 9.31
C GLY A 45 1.32 -10.70 8.27
N ILE A 46 1.16 -9.46 8.69
CA ILE A 46 1.07 -8.30 7.78
C ILE A 46 2.34 -8.17 6.94
N THR A 47 3.53 -8.30 7.54
CA THR A 47 4.81 -8.20 6.84
C THR A 47 4.96 -9.29 5.77
N ALA A 48 4.67 -10.56 6.13
CA ALA A 48 4.72 -11.67 5.19
C ALA A 48 3.77 -11.47 4.01
N GLU A 49 2.54 -11.01 4.30
CA GLU A 49 1.50 -10.76 3.30
C GLU A 49 1.86 -9.58 2.38
N THR A 50 2.27 -8.45 2.94
CA THR A 50 2.60 -7.25 2.15
C THR A 50 3.78 -7.49 1.21
N PHE A 51 4.86 -8.06 1.73
CA PHE A 51 6.04 -8.36 0.93
C PHE A 51 5.76 -9.46 -0.10
N GLY A 52 5.11 -10.54 0.30
CA GLY A 52 4.74 -11.62 -0.62
C GLY A 52 3.80 -11.14 -1.73
N ASN A 53 2.83 -10.28 -1.42
CA ASN A 53 1.95 -9.66 -2.43
C ASN A 53 2.73 -8.76 -3.39
N SER A 54 3.75 -8.03 -2.91
CA SER A 54 4.61 -7.19 -3.78
C SER A 54 5.40 -8.05 -4.78
N ILE A 55 5.86 -9.23 -4.35
CA ILE A 55 6.51 -10.20 -5.24
C ILE A 55 5.50 -10.80 -6.22
N LEU A 56 4.34 -11.24 -5.72
CA LEU A 56 3.30 -11.86 -6.54
C LEU A 56 2.72 -10.91 -7.60
N ALA A 57 2.73 -9.62 -7.35
CA ALA A 57 2.31 -8.59 -8.31
C ALA A 57 3.19 -8.53 -9.58
N GLN A 58 4.39 -9.15 -9.57
CA GLN A 58 5.24 -9.28 -10.74
C GLN A 58 4.80 -10.43 -11.68
N PHE A 59 3.80 -11.20 -11.27
CA PHE A 59 3.25 -12.31 -12.05
C PHE A 59 1.78 -12.03 -12.34
N ASP A 60 1.35 -12.33 -13.57
CA ASP A 60 -0.06 -12.21 -13.96
C ASP A 60 -0.87 -13.43 -13.44
N LEU A 61 -0.98 -13.50 -12.11
CA LEU A 61 -1.63 -14.61 -11.38
C LEU A 61 -2.62 -14.08 -10.34
N GLN A 62 -3.69 -14.82 -10.14
CA GLN A 62 -4.67 -14.56 -9.08
C GLN A 62 -4.70 -15.75 -8.09
N PRO A 63 -3.67 -15.93 -7.24
CA PRO A 63 -3.62 -17.05 -6.31
C PRO A 63 -4.63 -16.90 -5.18
N HIS A 64 -5.06 -18.04 -4.62
CA HIS A 64 -5.84 -18.03 -3.38
C HIS A 64 -4.92 -17.72 -2.19
N ARG A 65 -5.13 -16.57 -1.53
CA ARG A 65 -4.28 -16.05 -0.46
C ARG A 65 -4.81 -16.43 0.91
N ILE A 66 -3.97 -17.01 1.74
CA ILE A 66 -4.33 -17.51 3.07
C ILE A 66 -3.31 -17.00 4.09
N ARG A 67 -3.75 -16.19 5.05
CA ARG A 67 -2.89 -15.73 6.15
C ARG A 67 -3.04 -16.65 7.36
N LEU A 68 -1.90 -17.07 7.93
CA LEU A 68 -1.79 -17.86 9.15
C LEU A 68 -1.01 -17.04 10.19
N PRO A 69 -1.67 -16.14 10.94
CA PRO A 69 -1.04 -15.34 11.97
C PRO A 69 -0.86 -16.13 13.26
N PHE A 70 0.01 -15.62 14.14
CA PHE A 70 0.23 -16.13 15.51
C PHE A 70 0.65 -17.60 15.58
N VAL A 71 1.46 -18.05 14.62
CA VAL A 71 2.12 -19.35 14.63
C VAL A 71 3.39 -19.26 15.47
N ASP A 72 3.22 -19.15 16.79
CA ASP A 72 4.24 -18.84 17.79
C ASP A 72 4.66 -20.08 18.62
N SER A 73 4.23 -21.28 18.23
CA SER A 73 4.55 -22.53 18.89
C SER A 73 4.62 -23.69 17.92
N VAL A 74 5.33 -24.75 18.29
CA VAL A 74 5.47 -26.00 17.54
C VAL A 74 4.09 -26.63 17.23
N ASP A 75 3.16 -26.60 18.19
CA ASP A 75 1.81 -27.16 18.00
C ASP A 75 1.03 -26.39 16.92
N LYS A 76 1.10 -25.06 16.94
CA LYS A 76 0.47 -24.23 15.91
C LYS A 76 1.15 -24.40 14.55
N ALA A 77 2.47 -24.60 14.53
CA ALA A 77 3.19 -24.92 13.31
C ALA A 77 2.72 -26.24 12.70
N HIS A 78 2.50 -27.28 13.50
CA HIS A 78 1.92 -28.53 13.02
C HIS A 78 0.51 -28.37 12.43
N GLN A 79 -0.33 -27.52 13.05
CA GLN A 79 -1.64 -27.19 12.50
C GLN A 79 -1.53 -26.44 11.16
N ALA A 80 -0.58 -25.50 11.06
CA ALA A 80 -0.30 -24.80 9.82
C ALA A 80 0.16 -25.74 8.70
N VAL A 81 1.10 -26.65 9.01
CA VAL A 81 1.58 -27.70 8.08
C VAL A 81 0.42 -28.57 7.60
N ALA A 82 -0.47 -29.01 8.50
CA ALA A 82 -1.64 -29.80 8.11
C ALA A 82 -2.53 -29.06 7.10
N ARG A 83 -2.75 -27.75 7.29
CA ARG A 83 -3.54 -26.93 6.35
C ARG A 83 -2.84 -26.75 5.00
N ILE A 84 -1.53 -26.52 5.00
CA ILE A 84 -0.71 -26.40 3.78
C ILE A 84 -0.72 -27.70 3.00
N ASN A 85 -0.50 -28.83 3.67
CA ASN A 85 -0.50 -30.16 3.06
C ASN A 85 -1.88 -30.56 2.53
N HIS A 86 -2.95 -30.15 3.21
CA HIS A 86 -4.31 -30.37 2.72
C HIS A 86 -4.56 -29.61 1.41
N ALA A 87 -4.14 -28.33 1.34
CA ALA A 87 -4.23 -27.54 0.11
C ALA A 87 -3.41 -28.20 -1.03
N ALA A 88 -2.18 -28.64 -0.74
CA ALA A 88 -1.35 -29.36 -1.71
C ALA A 88 -2.05 -30.61 -2.27
N SER A 89 -2.74 -31.35 -1.41
CA SER A 89 -3.47 -32.57 -1.81
C SER A 89 -4.69 -32.26 -2.68
N LEU A 90 -5.40 -31.16 -2.40
CA LEU A 90 -6.57 -30.75 -3.18
C LEU A 90 -6.20 -30.17 -4.55
N GLU A 91 -5.13 -29.40 -4.60
CA GLU A 91 -4.71 -28.68 -5.80
C GLU A 91 -3.82 -29.53 -6.73
N GLY A 92 -3.26 -30.62 -6.21
CA GLY A 92 -2.28 -31.45 -6.95
C GLY A 92 -0.94 -30.75 -7.21
N HIS A 93 -0.69 -29.62 -6.58
CA HIS A 93 0.54 -28.82 -6.70
C HIS A 93 1.00 -28.27 -5.34
N PRO A 94 2.32 -28.12 -5.12
CA PRO A 94 2.83 -27.52 -3.91
C PRO A 94 2.35 -26.06 -3.77
N PRO A 95 1.71 -25.67 -2.66
CA PRO A 95 1.43 -24.27 -2.35
C PRO A 95 2.73 -23.46 -2.18
N VAL A 96 2.64 -22.14 -2.29
CA VAL A 96 3.73 -21.23 -1.94
C VAL A 96 3.52 -20.76 -0.51
N VAL A 97 4.58 -20.73 0.30
CA VAL A 97 4.54 -20.34 1.71
C VAL A 97 5.57 -19.23 1.94
N PHE A 98 5.11 -18.01 2.11
CA PHE A 98 5.94 -16.90 2.62
C PHE A 98 5.92 -16.92 4.13
N THR A 99 7.09 -16.93 4.78
CA THR A 99 7.16 -16.93 6.24
C THR A 99 8.08 -15.86 6.78
N THR A 100 7.68 -15.30 7.95
CA THR A 100 8.44 -14.35 8.78
C THR A 100 8.58 -14.87 10.21
N LEU A 101 8.73 -16.17 10.36
CA LEU A 101 8.95 -16.82 11.65
C LEU A 101 10.37 -16.51 12.15
N VAL A 102 10.45 -16.20 13.42
CA VAL A 102 11.71 -15.85 14.09
C VAL A 102 12.27 -17.04 14.84
N GLU A 103 11.39 -17.87 15.44
CA GLU A 103 11.79 -19.01 16.26
C GLU A 103 12.22 -20.21 15.40
N PRO A 104 13.50 -20.67 15.50
CA PRO A 104 14.03 -21.73 14.65
C PRO A 104 13.25 -23.05 14.75
N GLU A 105 12.81 -23.45 15.93
CA GLU A 105 12.07 -24.70 16.13
C GLU A 105 10.72 -24.70 15.40
N VAL A 106 10.03 -23.56 15.43
CA VAL A 106 8.75 -23.37 14.75
C VAL A 106 8.95 -23.37 13.22
N LEU A 107 9.98 -22.68 12.75
CA LEU A 107 10.33 -22.63 11.33
C LEU A 107 10.70 -24.02 10.77
N GLU A 108 11.45 -24.82 11.51
CA GLU A 108 11.81 -26.18 11.09
C GLU A 108 10.59 -27.08 10.90
N VAL A 109 9.54 -26.90 11.69
CA VAL A 109 8.28 -27.62 11.49
C VAL A 109 7.62 -27.17 10.19
N ILE A 110 7.54 -25.86 9.94
CA ILE A 110 6.94 -25.32 8.71
C ILE A 110 7.69 -25.80 7.46
N ARG A 111 9.03 -25.87 7.49
CA ARG A 111 9.86 -26.38 6.38
C ARG A 111 9.55 -27.81 5.95
N ARG A 112 8.91 -28.61 6.81
CA ARG A 112 8.49 -29.99 6.50
C ARG A 112 7.17 -30.09 5.74
N CYS A 113 6.50 -28.97 5.44
CA CYS A 113 5.27 -28.99 4.65
C CYS A 113 5.53 -29.33 3.17
N SER A 114 4.48 -29.76 2.49
CA SER A 114 4.51 -30.07 1.04
C SER A 114 4.48 -28.82 0.15
N GLY A 115 4.80 -27.64 0.69
CA GLY A 115 4.82 -26.36 -0.03
C GLY A 115 6.24 -25.88 -0.35
N LEU A 116 6.33 -24.88 -1.25
CA LEU A 116 7.55 -24.12 -1.48
C LEU A 116 7.67 -23.08 -0.36
N VAL A 117 8.54 -23.30 0.62
CA VAL A 117 8.74 -22.37 1.73
C VAL A 117 9.79 -21.32 1.37
N LEU A 118 9.37 -20.05 1.39
CA LEU A 118 10.20 -18.87 1.19
C LEU A 118 10.35 -18.13 2.53
N ASP A 119 11.45 -18.42 3.20
CA ASP A 119 11.79 -17.82 4.49
C ASP A 119 12.41 -16.45 4.27
N MET A 120 11.63 -15.43 4.57
CA MET A 120 12.00 -14.04 4.32
C MET A 120 13.05 -13.53 5.32
N PHE A 121 12.99 -13.98 6.58
CA PHE A 121 13.91 -13.47 7.59
C PHE A 121 15.30 -14.05 7.43
N THR A 122 15.45 -15.35 7.31
CA THR A 122 16.76 -15.99 7.12
C THR A 122 17.47 -15.44 5.88
N THR A 123 16.73 -15.22 4.78
CA THR A 123 17.28 -14.68 3.54
C THR A 123 17.96 -13.32 3.71
N PHE A 124 17.45 -12.46 4.61
CA PHE A 124 17.97 -11.10 4.81
C PHE A 124 18.77 -10.94 6.11
N ILE A 125 18.44 -11.68 7.17
CA ILE A 125 19.10 -11.52 8.48
C ILE A 125 20.56 -11.96 8.39
N GLU A 126 20.86 -13.12 7.83
CA GLU A 126 22.25 -13.62 7.75
C GLU A 126 23.21 -12.66 7.04
N PRO A 127 22.89 -12.12 5.84
CA PRO A 127 23.73 -11.10 5.20
C PRO A 127 23.88 -9.83 6.04
N LEU A 128 22.83 -9.39 6.75
CA LEU A 128 22.89 -8.21 7.61
C LEU A 128 23.74 -8.44 8.86
N GLU A 129 23.68 -9.64 9.47
CA GLU A 129 24.56 -10.01 10.59
C GLU A 129 26.03 -9.90 10.19
N VAL A 130 26.38 -10.37 8.99
CA VAL A 130 27.72 -10.25 8.44
C VAL A 130 28.09 -8.79 8.21
N ALA A 131 27.21 -8.01 7.58
CA ALA A 131 27.48 -6.61 7.24
C ALA A 131 27.60 -5.71 8.48
N PHE A 132 26.79 -5.94 9.52
CA PHE A 132 26.82 -5.16 10.75
C PHE A 132 27.77 -5.71 11.81
N GLY A 133 28.27 -6.95 11.67
CA GLY A 133 29.10 -7.60 12.66
C GLY A 133 28.38 -7.91 13.99
N VAL A 134 27.05 -7.98 13.97
CA VAL A 134 26.20 -8.19 15.16
C VAL A 134 25.21 -9.31 14.88
N LYS A 135 25.01 -10.22 15.86
CA LYS A 135 24.02 -11.28 15.75
C LYS A 135 22.59 -10.76 16.02
N SER A 136 21.64 -11.25 15.25
CA SER A 136 20.21 -11.03 15.49
C SER A 136 19.82 -11.59 16.87
N ASN A 137 18.93 -10.89 17.55
CA ASN A 137 18.41 -11.31 18.86
C ASN A 137 17.16 -12.19 18.78
N HIS A 138 16.69 -12.48 17.59
CA HIS A 138 15.52 -13.34 17.29
C HIS A 138 14.26 -13.02 18.14
N ARG A 139 14.04 -11.75 18.52
CA ARG A 139 12.88 -11.36 19.32
C ARG A 139 11.64 -11.19 18.45
N ILE A 140 10.57 -11.90 18.82
CA ILE A 140 9.22 -11.75 18.24
C ILE A 140 8.65 -10.39 18.62
N GLY A 141 8.00 -9.71 17.67
CA GLY A 141 7.18 -8.54 17.96
C GLY A 141 7.93 -7.25 18.29
N GLN A 142 9.24 -7.14 18.08
CA GLN A 142 9.98 -5.89 18.33
C GLN A 142 9.42 -4.68 17.57
N PHE A 143 8.78 -4.91 16.43
CA PHE A 143 8.10 -3.85 15.69
C PHE A 143 6.81 -3.37 16.40
N SER A 144 6.26 -4.17 17.32
CA SER A 144 5.04 -3.85 18.10
C SER A 144 5.29 -3.29 19.52
N ASP A 145 6.51 -3.32 20.04
CA ASP A 145 6.88 -2.65 21.31
C ASP A 145 6.82 -1.10 21.24
N ILE A 146 6.38 -0.61 20.10
CA ILE A 146 6.10 0.81 19.81
C ILE A 146 5.01 1.40 20.72
N ALA A 147 4.17 0.57 21.35
CA ALA A 147 3.08 1.03 22.21
C ALA A 147 3.54 1.88 23.42
N LYS A 148 4.82 1.80 23.83
CA LYS A 148 5.42 2.58 24.93
C LYS A 148 6.26 3.75 24.43
N SER A 149 6.39 3.96 23.12
CA SER A 149 7.24 5.00 22.57
C SER A 149 6.49 6.32 22.37
N GLU A 150 7.20 7.42 22.51
CA GLU A 150 6.72 8.76 22.17
C GLU A 150 6.12 8.82 20.74
N ARG A 151 6.62 7.99 19.82
CA ARG A 151 6.07 7.83 18.46
C ARG A 151 4.62 7.33 18.46
N TYR A 152 4.25 6.45 19.38
CA TYR A 152 2.87 5.96 19.47
C TYR A 152 1.91 7.08 19.92
N HIS A 153 2.26 7.83 20.96
CA HIS A 153 1.46 8.95 21.43
C HIS A 153 1.32 10.02 20.35
N ASN A 154 2.42 10.41 19.72
CA ASN A 154 2.40 11.36 18.60
C ASN A 154 1.50 10.89 17.43
N ARG A 155 1.46 9.58 17.18
CA ARG A 155 0.59 9.01 16.13
C ARG A 155 -0.88 9.06 16.53
N ILE A 156 -1.22 8.73 17.79
CA ILE A 156 -2.60 8.83 18.29
C ILE A 156 -3.06 10.29 18.26
N ASP A 157 -2.22 11.22 18.68
CA ASP A 157 -2.52 12.66 18.62
C ASP A 157 -2.74 13.13 17.18
N ALA A 158 -1.93 12.67 16.24
CA ALA A 158 -2.11 12.98 14.82
C ALA A 158 -3.42 12.41 14.24
N ILE A 159 -3.80 11.18 14.64
CA ILE A 159 -5.07 10.57 14.23
C ILE A 159 -6.24 11.37 14.79
N ASN A 160 -6.22 11.69 16.09
CA ASN A 160 -7.27 12.49 16.72
C ASN A 160 -7.37 13.88 16.06
N PHE A 161 -6.22 14.49 15.74
CA PHE A 161 -6.17 15.76 15.04
C PHE A 161 -6.83 15.65 13.65
N ALA A 162 -6.47 14.62 12.84
CA ALA A 162 -7.03 14.43 11.52
C ALA A 162 -8.56 14.19 11.55
N LEU A 163 -9.04 13.42 12.53
CA LEU A 163 -10.49 13.18 12.69
C LEU A 163 -11.25 14.44 13.11
N MET A 164 -10.68 15.28 13.98
CA MET A 164 -11.31 16.54 14.40
C MET A 164 -11.32 17.61 13.30
N HIS A 165 -10.43 17.52 12.31
CA HIS A 165 -10.27 18.48 11.23
C HIS A 165 -10.64 17.86 9.87
N ASP A 166 -11.52 16.86 9.85
CA ASP A 166 -12.06 16.31 8.62
C ASP A 166 -13.22 17.17 8.08
N ASP A 167 -13.27 17.34 6.78
CA ASP A 167 -14.30 18.08 6.04
C ASP A 167 -14.56 19.50 6.58
N GLY A 168 -13.54 20.17 7.10
CA GLY A 168 -13.66 21.57 7.58
C GLY A 168 -14.52 21.73 8.84
N GLN A 169 -14.81 20.64 9.57
CA GLN A 169 -15.67 20.67 10.77
C GLN A 169 -15.10 21.56 11.89
N SER A 170 -13.79 21.79 11.89
CA SER A 170 -13.15 22.66 12.86
C SER A 170 -11.99 23.42 12.23
N SER A 171 -12.07 24.75 12.29
CA SER A 171 -10.92 25.63 12.00
C SER A 171 -10.05 25.90 13.24
N ARG A 172 -10.44 25.36 14.41
CA ARG A 172 -9.71 25.57 15.66
C ARG A 172 -8.36 24.85 15.60
N ASN A 173 -7.30 25.56 16.03
CA ASN A 173 -5.96 24.98 16.16
C ASN A 173 -5.31 24.50 14.83
N LEU A 174 -5.71 25.02 13.66
CA LEU A 174 -5.04 24.75 12.39
C LEU A 174 -3.54 25.11 12.42
N ALA A 175 -3.13 25.99 13.32
CA ALA A 175 -1.73 26.28 13.58
C ALA A 175 -0.91 25.05 13.99
N LEU A 176 -1.53 24.02 14.59
CA LEU A 176 -0.90 22.76 14.97
C LEU A 176 -0.80 21.75 13.81
N ALA A 177 -1.46 22.00 12.69
CA ALA A 177 -1.35 21.17 11.51
C ALA A 177 0.09 21.16 10.97
N ASP A 178 0.56 20.02 10.56
CA ASP A 178 1.78 19.88 9.75
C ASP A 178 1.47 20.15 8.27
N VAL A 179 0.28 19.76 7.82
CA VAL A 179 -0.25 19.99 6.48
C VAL A 179 -1.77 20.19 6.52
N ILE A 180 -2.30 20.99 5.61
CA ILE A 180 -3.73 21.18 5.42
C ILE A 180 -4.05 20.84 3.97
N LEU A 181 -4.81 19.75 3.76
CA LEU A 181 -5.20 19.28 2.44
C LEU A 181 -6.41 20.06 1.95
N VAL A 182 -6.31 20.68 0.77
CA VAL A 182 -7.40 21.42 0.13
C VAL A 182 -7.76 20.83 -1.22
N GLY A 183 -8.99 21.03 -1.67
CA GLY A 183 -9.48 20.54 -2.98
C GLY A 183 -10.95 20.21 -2.94
N VAL A 184 -11.52 19.83 -4.10
CA VAL A 184 -12.95 19.51 -4.22
C VAL A 184 -13.35 18.32 -3.35
N SER A 185 -14.62 18.26 -2.98
CA SER A 185 -15.15 17.09 -2.26
C SER A 185 -14.94 15.81 -3.08
N ARG A 186 -14.42 14.75 -2.44
CA ARG A 186 -14.08 13.44 -3.04
C ARG A 186 -12.77 13.38 -3.85
N SER A 187 -11.88 14.35 -3.68
CA SER A 187 -10.54 14.30 -4.29
C SER A 187 -9.53 13.42 -3.51
N GLY A 188 -9.95 12.67 -2.51
CA GLY A 188 -9.06 11.78 -1.75
C GLY A 188 -8.44 12.40 -0.47
N LYS A 189 -8.87 13.61 -0.05
CA LYS A 189 -8.30 14.31 1.12
C LYS A 189 -8.42 13.50 2.41
N THR A 190 -9.62 13.09 2.78
CA THR A 190 -9.88 12.32 4.02
C THR A 190 -9.03 11.06 4.13
N PRO A 191 -9.00 10.13 3.15
CA PRO A 191 -8.15 8.94 3.25
C PRO A 191 -6.66 9.30 3.31
N THR A 192 -6.21 10.35 2.61
CA THR A 192 -4.82 10.79 2.65
C THR A 192 -4.45 11.39 4.00
N SER A 193 -5.30 12.23 4.61
CA SER A 193 -5.05 12.82 5.94
C SER A 193 -4.96 11.75 7.01
N LEU A 194 -5.85 10.76 6.98
CA LEU A 194 -5.82 9.62 7.90
C LEU A 194 -4.58 8.74 7.69
N TYR A 195 -4.20 8.47 6.44
CA TYR A 195 -3.01 7.69 6.14
C TYR A 195 -1.72 8.39 6.66
N LEU A 196 -1.58 9.70 6.40
CA LEU A 196 -0.48 10.52 6.92
C LEU A 196 -0.40 10.47 8.44
N ALA A 197 -1.54 10.55 9.12
CA ALA A 197 -1.61 10.47 10.57
C ALA A 197 -1.23 9.07 11.09
N MET A 198 -1.84 8.02 10.53
CA MET A 198 -1.66 6.64 10.98
C MET A 198 -0.26 6.10 10.70
N GLN A 199 0.31 6.37 9.54
CA GLN A 199 1.60 5.81 9.13
C GLN A 199 2.77 6.69 9.53
N HIS A 200 2.61 8.01 9.47
CA HIS A 200 3.71 8.95 9.62
C HIS A 200 3.60 9.89 10.84
N GLY A 201 2.50 9.82 11.60
CA GLY A 201 2.27 10.70 12.75
C GLY A 201 2.20 12.18 12.34
N VAL A 202 1.71 12.47 11.14
CA VAL A 202 1.55 13.82 10.60
C VAL A 202 0.17 14.35 10.94
N ARG A 203 0.10 15.53 11.57
CA ARG A 203 -1.17 16.21 11.84
C ARG A 203 -1.69 16.85 10.55
N ALA A 204 -2.51 16.12 9.83
CA ALA A 204 -3.10 16.54 8.57
C ALA A 204 -4.55 16.98 8.78
N ALA A 205 -4.85 18.24 8.46
CA ALA A 205 -6.22 18.74 8.36
C ALA A 205 -6.75 18.58 6.94
N ASN A 206 -8.06 18.53 6.79
CA ASN A 206 -8.76 18.40 5.51
C ASN A 206 -9.80 19.52 5.38
N TYR A 207 -9.66 20.33 4.35
CA TYR A 207 -10.60 21.42 4.05
C TYR A 207 -11.15 21.25 2.62
N PRO A 208 -12.46 20.94 2.44
CA PRO A 208 -13.08 20.91 1.13
C PRO A 208 -13.32 22.35 0.62
N LEU A 209 -12.80 22.64 -0.57
CA LEU A 209 -13.17 23.88 -1.26
C LEU A 209 -14.62 23.78 -1.72
N ILE A 210 -15.40 24.82 -1.46
CA ILE A 210 -16.83 24.90 -1.73
C ILE A 210 -17.15 25.98 -2.76
N PRO A 211 -18.33 25.99 -3.40
CA PRO A 211 -18.69 26.98 -4.42
C PRO A 211 -18.50 28.43 -3.96
N GLU A 212 -18.77 28.73 -2.70
CA GLU A 212 -18.59 30.07 -2.14
C GLU A 212 -17.13 30.52 -2.12
N ASP A 213 -16.18 29.60 -2.00
CA ASP A 213 -14.74 29.90 -2.09
C ASP A 213 -14.34 30.22 -3.54
N PHE A 214 -14.98 29.55 -4.51
CA PHE A 214 -14.77 29.78 -5.92
C PHE A 214 -15.34 31.11 -6.36
N GLU A 215 -16.55 31.50 -5.93
CA GLU A 215 -17.18 32.76 -6.23
C GLU A 215 -16.35 33.95 -5.73
N ARG A 216 -15.77 33.84 -4.54
CA ARG A 216 -14.88 34.84 -3.97
C ARG A 216 -13.49 34.86 -4.60
N MET A 217 -13.10 33.75 -5.23
CA MET A 217 -11.75 33.53 -5.76
C MET A 217 -10.65 33.84 -4.73
N THR A 218 -10.90 33.61 -3.45
CA THR A 218 -9.97 33.83 -2.35
C THR A 218 -10.02 32.67 -1.39
N LEU A 219 -8.88 32.39 -0.73
CA LEU A 219 -8.87 31.40 0.35
C LEU A 219 -9.82 31.81 1.47
N PRO A 220 -10.48 30.81 2.10
CA PRO A 220 -11.17 31.03 3.37
C PRO A 220 -10.27 31.75 4.37
N GLN A 221 -10.85 32.68 5.15
CA GLN A 221 -10.10 33.49 6.10
C GLN A 221 -9.24 32.66 7.05
N ASP A 222 -9.76 31.50 7.49
CA ASP A 222 -9.07 30.59 8.41
C ASP A 222 -7.83 29.94 7.78
N LEU A 223 -7.73 29.87 6.47
CA LEU A 223 -6.60 29.28 5.74
C LEU A 223 -5.53 30.29 5.35
N VAL A 224 -5.87 31.57 5.29
CA VAL A 224 -4.95 32.64 4.80
C VAL A 224 -3.65 32.69 5.61
N SER A 225 -3.75 32.55 6.94
CA SER A 225 -2.58 32.55 7.85
C SER A 225 -1.76 31.26 7.77
N HIS A 226 -2.27 30.22 7.10
CA HIS A 226 -1.65 28.88 7.04
C HIS A 226 -1.20 28.50 5.63
N ARG A 227 -1.05 29.46 4.71
CA ARG A 227 -0.69 29.20 3.29
C ARG A 227 0.50 28.27 3.12
N ALA A 228 1.53 28.43 3.91
CA ALA A 228 2.74 27.61 3.84
C ALA A 228 2.51 26.11 4.13
N LYS A 229 1.39 25.78 4.76
CA LYS A 229 1.00 24.41 5.12
C LYS A 229 -0.04 23.80 4.16
N LEU A 230 -0.53 24.59 3.20
CA LEU A 230 -1.56 24.12 2.26
C LEU A 230 -0.95 23.22 1.20
N PHE A 231 -1.65 22.12 0.93
CA PHE A 231 -1.35 21.20 -0.16
C PHE A 231 -2.65 20.79 -0.86
N GLY A 232 -2.71 20.95 -2.17
CA GLY A 232 -3.91 20.69 -2.96
C GLY A 232 -4.00 19.24 -3.46
N LEU A 233 -5.22 18.70 -3.49
CA LEU A 233 -5.54 17.47 -4.19
C LEU A 233 -6.59 17.76 -5.26
N SER A 234 -6.21 17.54 -6.53
CA SER A 234 -7.11 17.55 -7.67
C SER A 234 -7.44 16.11 -8.12
N ILE A 235 -8.43 15.97 -9.00
CA ILE A 235 -8.87 14.70 -9.56
C ILE A 235 -9.46 14.96 -10.94
N ALA A 236 -9.35 14.01 -11.88
CA ALA A 236 -10.02 14.12 -13.18
C ALA A 236 -11.55 14.19 -13.00
N PRO A 237 -12.23 15.11 -13.72
CA PRO A 237 -13.68 15.31 -13.59
C PRO A 237 -14.50 14.03 -13.83
N GLU A 238 -14.09 13.21 -14.79
CA GLU A 238 -14.73 11.93 -15.10
C GLU A 238 -14.68 10.99 -13.91
N ARG A 239 -13.48 10.85 -13.32
CA ARG A 239 -13.29 10.02 -12.13
C ARG A 239 -14.04 10.55 -10.91
N LEU A 240 -14.09 11.87 -10.75
CA LEU A 240 -14.87 12.51 -9.70
C LEU A 240 -16.37 12.23 -9.86
N SER A 241 -16.89 12.34 -11.08
CA SER A 241 -18.28 12.03 -11.40
C SER A 241 -18.62 10.58 -11.08
N GLU A 242 -17.78 9.62 -11.44
CA GLU A 242 -17.94 8.20 -11.08
C GLU A 242 -18.06 8.01 -9.57
N ILE A 243 -17.10 8.49 -8.80
CA ILE A 243 -17.06 8.36 -7.32
C ILE A 243 -18.27 9.02 -6.66
N ARG A 244 -18.71 10.17 -7.17
CA ARG A 244 -19.87 10.88 -6.65
C ARG A 244 -21.18 10.16 -7.00
N ASN A 245 -21.26 9.52 -8.19
CA ASN A 245 -22.41 8.73 -8.60
C ASN A 245 -22.59 7.45 -7.78
N GLU A 246 -21.50 6.80 -7.36
CA GLU A 246 -21.57 5.65 -6.44
C GLU A 246 -22.27 6.02 -5.12
N ARG A 247 -22.11 7.26 -4.64
CA ARG A 247 -22.69 7.74 -3.37
C ARG A 247 -24.07 8.38 -3.52
N LYS A 248 -24.28 9.17 -4.58
CA LYS A 248 -25.53 9.87 -4.88
C LYS A 248 -25.85 9.77 -6.37
N PRO A 249 -26.38 8.63 -6.82
CA PRO A 249 -26.66 8.39 -8.23
C PRO A 249 -27.59 9.46 -8.84
N GLY A 250 -27.24 9.92 -10.05
CA GLY A 250 -28.07 10.85 -10.84
C GLY A 250 -28.24 12.26 -10.24
N SER A 251 -27.45 12.62 -9.25
CA SER A 251 -27.53 13.95 -8.62
C SER A 251 -26.76 15.00 -9.44
N ARG A 252 -27.20 16.28 -9.35
CA ARG A 252 -26.45 17.42 -9.90
C ARG A 252 -25.01 17.44 -9.38
N TYR A 253 -24.80 17.08 -8.11
CA TYR A 253 -23.48 16.97 -7.47
C TYR A 253 -22.54 15.99 -8.20
N ALA A 254 -23.10 14.92 -8.81
CA ALA A 254 -22.33 13.91 -9.52
C ALA A 254 -22.31 14.16 -11.05
N ALA A 255 -23.02 15.14 -11.56
CA ALA A 255 -23.05 15.46 -12.98
C ALA A 255 -21.63 15.85 -13.47
N LEU A 256 -21.23 15.32 -14.62
CA LEU A 256 -19.88 15.54 -15.18
C LEU A 256 -19.59 17.03 -15.39
N GLU A 257 -20.56 17.79 -15.88
CA GLU A 257 -20.44 19.24 -16.07
C GLU A 257 -20.09 19.94 -14.76
N ASN A 258 -20.84 19.65 -13.68
CA ASN A 258 -20.58 20.22 -12.36
C ASN A 258 -19.19 19.81 -11.80
N CYS A 259 -18.81 18.54 -12.01
CA CYS A 259 -17.48 18.08 -11.62
C CYS A 259 -16.36 18.80 -12.38
N THR A 260 -16.57 19.07 -13.68
CA THR A 260 -15.61 19.77 -14.53
C THR A 260 -15.44 21.22 -14.07
N GLU A 261 -16.54 21.90 -13.78
CA GLU A 261 -16.54 23.28 -13.29
C GLU A 261 -15.82 23.36 -11.94
N GLU A 262 -16.23 22.55 -10.95
CA GLU A 262 -15.63 22.58 -9.61
C GLU A 262 -14.13 22.27 -9.61
N VAL A 263 -13.69 21.28 -10.39
CA VAL A 263 -12.25 20.96 -10.50
C VAL A 263 -11.48 22.11 -11.12
N ALA A 264 -11.99 22.69 -12.22
CA ALA A 264 -11.35 23.81 -12.89
C ALA A 264 -11.24 25.04 -11.98
N GLU A 265 -12.29 25.36 -11.22
CA GLU A 265 -12.29 26.46 -10.25
C GLU A 265 -11.31 26.21 -9.09
N ALA A 266 -11.31 24.99 -8.54
CA ALA A 266 -10.38 24.62 -7.47
C ALA A 266 -8.91 24.76 -7.93
N GLU A 267 -8.58 24.26 -9.12
CA GLU A 267 -7.23 24.37 -9.66
C GLU A 267 -6.86 25.83 -9.97
N ARG A 268 -7.81 26.63 -10.46
CA ARG A 268 -7.61 28.07 -10.69
C ARG A 268 -7.31 28.79 -9.38
N LEU A 269 -8.08 28.50 -8.32
CA LEU A 269 -7.86 29.07 -6.99
C LEU A 269 -6.50 28.65 -6.42
N MET A 270 -6.18 27.35 -6.48
CA MET A 270 -4.89 26.84 -6.00
C MET A 270 -3.71 27.48 -6.74
N ARG A 271 -3.81 27.63 -8.06
CA ARG A 271 -2.78 28.30 -8.89
C ARG A 271 -2.60 29.76 -8.50
N ARG A 272 -3.72 30.49 -8.34
CA ARG A 272 -3.71 31.90 -7.92
C ARG A 272 -3.06 32.10 -6.56
N GLU A 273 -3.37 31.23 -5.61
CA GLU A 273 -2.88 31.28 -4.24
C GLU A 273 -1.48 30.69 -4.06
N GLY A 274 -0.86 30.18 -5.13
CA GLY A 274 0.47 29.56 -5.10
C GLY A 274 0.51 28.24 -4.34
N ILE A 275 -0.65 27.56 -4.18
CA ILE A 275 -0.73 26.28 -3.51
C ILE A 275 -0.25 25.18 -4.46
N ARG A 276 0.70 24.39 -4.00
CA ARG A 276 1.13 23.19 -4.75
C ARG A 276 0.04 22.12 -4.66
N TRP A 277 -0.21 21.42 -5.77
CA TRP A 277 -1.18 20.33 -5.79
C TRP A 277 -0.71 19.17 -6.67
N LEU A 278 -1.34 18.01 -6.49
CA LEU A 278 -1.20 16.86 -7.38
C LEU A 278 -2.58 16.30 -7.74
N SER A 279 -2.64 15.55 -8.84
CA SER A 279 -3.83 14.78 -9.20
C SER A 279 -3.82 13.41 -8.52
N SER A 280 -4.93 13.07 -7.85
CA SER A 280 -5.15 11.79 -7.20
C SER A 280 -5.73 10.71 -8.12
N THR A 281 -6.03 11.04 -9.39
CA THR A 281 -6.79 10.19 -10.32
C THR A 281 -6.25 8.77 -10.44
N ASN A 282 -4.94 8.64 -10.65
CA ASN A 282 -4.25 7.36 -10.91
C ASN A 282 -3.16 7.09 -9.86
N LYS A 283 -3.29 7.66 -8.67
CA LYS A 283 -2.31 7.51 -7.60
C LYS A 283 -2.93 6.78 -6.40
N SER A 284 -2.17 5.88 -5.82
CA SER A 284 -2.50 5.29 -4.54
C SER A 284 -2.38 6.33 -3.40
N ILE A 285 -3.01 6.04 -2.28
CA ILE A 285 -2.93 6.90 -1.08
C ILE A 285 -1.48 7.01 -0.59
N GLU A 286 -0.73 5.93 -0.70
CA GLU A 286 0.68 5.83 -0.34
C GLU A 286 1.55 6.75 -1.19
N GLU A 287 1.34 6.76 -2.51
CA GLU A 287 2.07 7.63 -3.45
C GLU A 287 1.76 9.10 -3.20
N ILE A 288 0.47 9.42 -2.94
CA ILE A 288 0.04 10.77 -2.59
C ILE A 288 0.72 11.22 -1.30
N ALA A 289 0.64 10.39 -0.25
CA ALA A 289 1.22 10.70 1.06
C ALA A 289 2.75 10.87 0.97
N THR A 290 3.44 9.99 0.23
CA THR A 290 4.88 10.10 0.01
C THR A 290 5.25 11.41 -0.67
N THR A 291 4.49 11.79 -1.72
CA THR A 291 4.72 13.07 -2.42
C THR A 291 4.54 14.27 -1.49
N ILE A 292 3.51 14.24 -0.63
CA ILE A 292 3.27 15.29 0.37
C ILE A 292 4.43 15.36 1.37
N LEU A 293 4.86 14.21 1.92
CA LEU A 293 5.96 14.13 2.89
C LEU A 293 7.26 14.71 2.34
N GLN A 294 7.61 14.42 1.09
CA GLN A 294 8.81 14.96 0.44
C GLN A 294 8.82 16.50 0.43
N GLN A 295 7.64 17.13 0.44
CA GLN A 295 7.54 18.59 0.39
C GLN A 295 7.46 19.26 1.75
N ILE A 296 6.79 18.62 2.73
CA ILE A 296 6.58 19.22 4.05
C ILE A 296 7.67 18.83 5.07
N ARG A 297 8.28 17.67 4.91
CA ARG A 297 9.31 17.11 5.81
C ARG A 297 10.24 16.19 5.06
N PRO A 298 11.13 16.71 4.19
CA PRO A 298 12.09 15.90 3.47
C PRO A 298 13.02 15.11 4.41
N ASP A 299 13.31 15.65 5.59
CA ASP A 299 14.10 15.04 6.66
C ASP A 299 13.45 13.79 7.28
N ARG A 300 12.14 13.60 7.16
CA ARG A 300 11.46 12.38 7.65
C ARG A 300 11.48 11.20 6.69
N LEU A 301 12.06 11.35 5.52
CA LEU A 301 12.34 10.25 4.60
C LEU A 301 13.74 9.66 4.83
N GLU A 302 14.59 10.34 5.60
CA GLU A 302 15.84 9.81 6.14
C GLU A 302 15.51 9.18 7.52
N TYR A 303 15.53 7.86 7.58
CA TYR A 303 15.30 7.08 8.80
C TYR A 303 16.61 6.78 9.52
#